data_9f77f180d0b6e136f4b8e6ef837fdfeb
#
_entry.id   9f77f180d0b6e136f4b8e6ef837fdfeb
#
_cell.length_a   1.000
_cell.length_b   1.000
_cell.length_c   1.000
_cell.angle_alpha   90.00
_cell.angle_beta   90.00
_cell.angle_gamma   90.00
#
_symmetry.space_group_name_H-M   'P 1'
#
loop_
_entity.id
_entity.type
_entity.pdbx_description
1 polymer ?
#
loop_
_entity_poly.entity_id
_entity_poly.type
_entity_poly.pdbx_seq_one_letter_code
_entity_poly.pdbx_strand_id
1 'polypeptide(L)'
;SEMVDISPEDRAAYFEDMARVAKAIHKVFAPNKVNYGAYGDTGCHLHMHLVPKYEGGDEWGGTFAMNPAKVYLTNEEYAEMIEKIKAAL
;
A
#
# COMPACT_ATOMS: atom_id res chain seq x y z
N SER A 1 11.88 14.37 2.51
CA SER A 1 10.91 14.60 3.59
C SER A 1 10.90 13.44 4.57
N GLU A 2 10.91 13.77 5.83
CA GLU A 2 10.90 12.81 6.91
C GLU A 2 9.63 12.97 7.75
N MET A 3 9.27 11.91 8.47
CA MET A 3 8.12 11.94 9.39
C MET A 3 8.23 13.08 10.41
N VAL A 4 9.45 13.39 10.85
CA VAL A 4 9.70 14.46 11.84
C VAL A 4 9.50 15.85 11.26
N ASP A 5 9.49 15.99 9.93
CA ASP A 5 9.38 17.30 9.26
C ASP A 5 7.93 17.76 9.08
N ILE A 6 6.96 16.89 9.29
CA ILE A 6 5.54 17.24 9.12
C ILE A 6 4.90 17.54 10.48
N SER A 7 3.86 18.36 10.44
CA SER A 7 3.16 18.75 11.67
C SER A 7 2.43 17.56 12.32
N PRO A 8 2.15 17.64 13.63
CA PRO A 8 1.34 16.60 14.29
C PRO A 8 -0.03 16.39 13.65
N GLU A 9 -0.68 17.48 13.19
CA GLU A 9 -1.97 17.39 12.52
C GLU A 9 -1.86 16.65 11.20
N ASP A 10 -0.81 16.97 10.42
CA ASP A 10 -0.59 16.30 9.14
C ASP A 10 -0.23 14.84 9.33
N ARG A 11 0.54 14.50 10.35
CA ARG A 11 0.83 13.11 10.67
C ARG A 11 -0.44 12.34 11.01
N ALA A 12 -1.31 12.92 11.84
CA ALA A 12 -2.57 12.30 12.20
C ALA A 12 -3.46 12.07 10.98
N ALA A 13 -3.58 13.07 10.11
CA ALA A 13 -4.34 12.95 8.86
C ALA A 13 -3.76 11.89 7.93
N TYR A 14 -2.45 11.80 7.84
CA TYR A 14 -1.76 10.81 7.03
C TYR A 14 -2.08 9.38 7.51
N PHE A 15 -2.02 9.14 8.82
CA PHE A 15 -2.34 7.84 9.38
C PHE A 15 -3.82 7.48 9.22
N GLU A 16 -4.71 8.46 9.32
CA GLU A 16 -6.13 8.24 9.04
C GLU A 16 -6.35 7.81 7.60
N ASP A 17 -5.67 8.46 6.66
CA ASP A 17 -5.75 8.09 5.25
C ASP A 17 -5.21 6.68 5.01
N MET A 18 -4.10 6.31 5.66
CA MET A 18 -3.57 4.96 5.59
C MET A 18 -4.59 3.93 6.09
N ALA A 19 -5.24 4.22 7.20
CA ALA A 19 -6.25 3.32 7.76
C ALA A 19 -7.42 3.12 6.79
N ARG A 20 -7.85 4.19 6.14
CA ARG A 20 -8.93 4.12 5.12
C ARG A 20 -8.51 3.27 3.92
N VAL A 21 -7.30 3.48 3.44
CA VAL A 21 -6.78 2.70 2.30
C VAL A 21 -6.59 1.23 2.70
N ALA A 22 -6.06 0.96 3.88
CA ALA A 22 -5.92 -0.41 4.38
C ALA A 22 -7.27 -1.12 4.47
N LYS A 23 -8.29 -0.41 4.95
CA LYS A 23 -9.65 -0.95 5.02
C LYS A 23 -10.17 -1.30 3.63
N ALA A 24 -9.93 -0.45 2.65
CA ALA A 24 -10.31 -0.70 1.26
C ALA A 24 -9.58 -1.93 0.70
N ILE A 25 -8.29 -2.08 0.99
CA ILE A 25 -7.51 -3.24 0.57
C ILE A 25 -8.08 -4.53 1.17
N HIS A 26 -8.44 -4.53 2.45
CA HIS A 26 -9.07 -5.69 3.09
C HIS A 26 -10.41 -6.04 2.42
N LYS A 27 -11.17 -5.03 2.05
CA LYS A 27 -12.48 -5.22 1.41
C LYS A 27 -12.35 -5.81 0.00
N VAL A 28 -11.39 -5.31 -0.78
CA VAL A 28 -11.26 -5.64 -2.20
C VAL A 28 -10.47 -6.94 -2.40
N PHE A 29 -9.38 -7.11 -1.66
CA PHE A 29 -8.43 -8.19 -1.89
C PHE A 29 -8.49 -9.30 -0.84
N ALA A 30 -9.21 -9.10 0.25
CA ALA A 30 -9.38 -10.08 1.34
C ALA A 30 -8.05 -10.74 1.76
N PRO A 31 -7.00 -9.97 2.04
CA PRO A 31 -5.71 -10.55 2.44
C PRO A 31 -5.77 -11.08 3.87
N ASN A 32 -4.81 -11.93 4.22
CA ASN A 32 -4.62 -12.34 5.60
C ASN A 32 -4.14 -11.18 6.46
N LYS A 33 -3.28 -10.32 5.92
CA LYS A 33 -2.87 -9.07 6.56
C LYS A 33 -2.40 -8.05 5.53
N VAL A 34 -2.26 -6.80 5.96
CA VAL A 34 -1.66 -5.73 5.18
C VAL A 34 -0.35 -5.36 5.85
N ASN A 35 0.73 -5.32 5.09
CA ASN A 35 2.01 -4.79 5.56
C ASN A 35 2.14 -3.32 5.19
N TYR A 36 2.78 -2.58 6.08
CA TYR A 36 3.02 -1.13 5.92
C TYR A 36 4.52 -0.91 5.89
N GLY A 37 5.00 -0.17 4.90
CA GLY A 37 6.42 0.10 4.80
C GLY A 37 6.72 1.51 4.34
N ALA A 38 7.71 2.14 4.96
CA ALA A 38 8.22 3.45 4.59
C ALA A 38 9.68 3.30 4.21
N TYR A 39 10.00 3.60 2.96
CA TYR A 39 11.34 3.47 2.42
C TYR A 39 11.70 4.77 1.70
N GLY A 40 12.89 5.31 1.92
CA GLY A 40 13.26 6.60 1.39
C GLY A 40 14.65 6.68 0.76
N ASP A 41 15.21 5.54 0.35
CA ASP A 41 16.58 5.51 -0.16
C ASP A 41 16.74 6.25 -1.48
N THR A 42 15.74 6.20 -2.35
CA THR A 42 15.80 6.82 -3.67
C THR A 42 14.80 7.94 -3.85
N GLY A 43 13.75 7.98 -3.05
CA GLY A 43 12.74 9.03 -3.09
C GLY A 43 13.06 10.15 -2.14
N CYS A 44 12.66 11.37 -2.46
CA CYS A 44 12.89 12.54 -1.61
C CYS A 44 11.61 13.05 -0.94
N HIS A 45 10.53 12.29 -1.00
CA HIS A 45 9.27 12.62 -0.34
C HIS A 45 8.80 11.46 0.53
N LEU A 46 8.04 11.79 1.57
CA LEU A 46 7.48 10.77 2.46
C LEU A 46 6.38 10.00 1.74
N HIS A 47 6.49 8.68 1.75
CA HIS A 47 5.48 7.80 1.18
C HIS A 47 5.41 6.49 1.95
N MET A 48 4.26 5.83 1.87
CA MET A 48 4.03 4.55 2.52
C MET A 48 3.56 3.53 1.49
N HIS A 49 4.08 2.32 1.60
CA HIS A 49 3.61 1.17 0.84
C HIS A 49 2.65 0.36 1.68
N LEU A 50 1.48 0.06 1.14
CA LEU A 50 0.50 -0.83 1.77
C LEU A 50 0.36 -2.06 0.88
N VAL A 51 0.74 -3.21 1.42
CA VAL A 51 0.86 -4.44 0.63
C VAL A 51 -0.01 -5.54 1.22
N PRO A 52 -1.00 -6.05 0.47
CA PRO A 52 -1.78 -7.19 0.92
C PRO A 52 -0.91 -8.45 0.94
N LYS A 53 -0.98 -9.22 2.02
CA LYS A 53 -0.21 -10.44 2.20
C LYS A 53 -1.15 -11.62 2.39
N TYR A 54 -0.78 -12.73 1.78
CA TYR A 54 -1.57 -13.97 1.81
C TYR A 54 -0.71 -15.10 2.36
N GLU A 55 -1.27 -15.91 3.25
CA GLU A 55 -0.60 -17.13 3.70
C GLU A 55 -0.37 -18.04 2.51
N GLY A 56 0.87 -18.55 2.39
CA GLY A 56 1.26 -19.33 1.22
C GLY A 56 1.69 -18.49 0.02
N GLY A 57 1.58 -17.17 0.10
CA GLY A 57 2.11 -16.27 -0.93
C GLY A 57 3.63 -16.20 -0.88
N ASP A 58 4.22 -15.76 -1.98
CA ASP A 58 5.68 -15.77 -2.18
C ASP A 58 6.44 -14.96 -1.14
N GLU A 59 5.84 -13.90 -0.63
CA GLU A 59 6.51 -12.97 0.29
C GLU A 59 5.95 -13.01 1.70
N TRP A 60 5.23 -14.07 2.04
CA TRP A 60 4.72 -14.22 3.39
C TRP A 60 5.88 -14.42 4.38
N GLY A 61 5.86 -13.63 5.44
CA GLY A 61 6.90 -13.70 6.47
C GLY A 61 8.12 -12.85 6.18
N GLY A 62 8.14 -12.14 5.07
CA GLY A 62 9.27 -11.27 4.71
C GLY A 62 8.84 -9.93 4.16
N THR A 63 9.82 -9.12 3.78
CA THR A 63 9.58 -7.84 3.12
C THR A 63 9.18 -8.07 1.67
N PHE A 64 8.25 -7.26 1.16
CA PHE A 64 7.85 -7.36 -0.24
C PHE A 64 8.95 -6.84 -1.17
N ALA A 65 8.99 -7.38 -2.39
CA ALA A 65 9.87 -6.90 -3.45
C ALA A 65 9.11 -5.96 -4.38
N MET A 66 9.81 -5.01 -4.99
CA MET A 66 9.22 -4.03 -5.89
C MET A 66 9.19 -4.56 -7.33
N ASN A 67 8.25 -5.48 -7.58
CA ASN A 67 8.03 -6.09 -8.89
C ASN A 67 9.32 -6.61 -9.54
N PRO A 68 10.08 -7.47 -8.88
CA PRO A 68 11.40 -7.91 -9.39
C PRO A 68 11.31 -8.69 -10.69
N ALA A 69 10.22 -9.41 -10.92
CA ALA A 69 9.99 -10.18 -12.15
C ALA A 69 9.40 -9.32 -13.28
N LYS A 70 9.13 -8.05 -13.02
CA LYS A 70 8.53 -7.10 -13.98
C LYS A 70 7.24 -7.64 -14.61
N VAL A 71 6.37 -8.21 -13.76
CA VAL A 71 5.06 -8.67 -14.18
C VAL A 71 4.09 -7.50 -14.10
N TYR A 72 3.41 -7.22 -15.20
CA TYR A 72 2.47 -6.10 -15.29
C TYR A 72 1.08 -6.60 -15.68
N LEU A 73 0.06 -5.93 -15.14
CA LEU A 73 -1.32 -6.17 -15.52
C LEU A 73 -1.62 -5.46 -16.84
N THR A 74 -2.69 -5.89 -17.51
CA THR A 74 -3.18 -5.17 -18.68
C THR A 74 -3.81 -3.85 -18.23
N ASN A 75 -4.00 -2.92 -19.18
CA ASN A 75 -4.68 -1.64 -18.89
C ASN A 75 -6.09 -1.86 -18.34
N GLU A 76 -6.79 -2.85 -18.86
CA GLU A 76 -8.14 -3.20 -18.40
C GLU A 76 -8.13 -3.72 -16.97
N GLU A 77 -7.16 -4.55 -16.63
CA GLU A 77 -7.00 -5.07 -15.27
C GLU A 77 -6.67 -3.97 -14.28
N TYR A 78 -5.80 -3.02 -14.66
CA TYR A 78 -5.51 -1.86 -13.83
C TYR A 78 -6.75 -1.00 -13.61
N ALA A 79 -7.52 -0.73 -14.68
CA ALA A 79 -8.73 0.07 -14.60
C ALA A 79 -9.77 -0.57 -13.67
N GLU A 80 -9.96 -1.87 -13.78
CA GLU A 80 -10.87 -2.62 -12.91
C GLU A 80 -10.45 -2.56 -11.46
N MET A 81 -9.16 -2.72 -11.18
CA MET A 81 -8.62 -2.64 -9.83
C MET A 81 -8.82 -1.25 -9.24
N ILE A 82 -8.54 -0.21 -10.01
CA ILE A 82 -8.72 1.18 -9.58
C ILE A 82 -10.19 1.44 -9.20
N GLU A 83 -11.12 0.99 -10.02
CA GLU A 83 -12.54 1.16 -9.73
C GLU A 83 -12.98 0.43 -8.46
N LYS A 84 -12.50 -0.79 -8.26
CA LYS A 84 -12.80 -1.56 -7.05
C LYS A 84 -12.29 -0.86 -5.79
N ILE A 85 -11.07 -0.34 -5.84
CA ILE A 85 -10.48 0.38 -4.69
C ILE A 85 -11.26 1.66 -4.43
N LYS A 86 -11.56 2.43 -5.46
CA LYS A 86 -12.34 3.67 -5.33
C LYS A 86 -13.70 3.41 -4.69
N ALA A 87 -14.36 2.36 -5.12
CA ALA A 87 -15.69 2.00 -4.58
C ALA A 87 -15.63 1.59 -3.12
N ALA A 88 -14.48 1.10 -2.64
CA ALA A 88 -14.31 0.64 -1.27
C ALA A 88 -13.83 1.74 -0.31
N LEU A 89 -13.39 2.88 -0.83
CA LEU A 89 -12.90 4.00 0.00
C LEU A 89 -14.04 4.80 0.70
#